data_bb63f83f81cef6d49546a25fd1d2e3fc
#
_entry.id   bb63f83f81cef6d49546a25fd1d2e3fc
#
_cell.length_a   1.000
_cell.length_b   1.000
_cell.length_c   1.000
_cell.angle_alpha   90.00
_cell.angle_beta   90.00
_cell.angle_gamma   90.00
#
_symmetry.space_group_name_H-M   'P 1'
#
loop_
_entity.id
_entity.type
_entity.pdbx_description
1 polymer ?
#
loop_
_entity_poly.entity_id
_entity_poly.type
_entity_poly.pdbx_seq_one_letter_code
_entity_poly.pdbx_strand_id
1 'polypeptide(L)'
;MMNRRQALQTVAAVTLGAGVTRHVAAQQAAASSKPTMHVYPDYGWLRGFSMVPSWAARIEDAWWFYDGAKMREEVALAKQVHANCIRLWIEYTAWFRDPDQVTANFLDAVTAVAENGLKVMPCLFNRWHDSKYDYGGTYVENLRPGWNQPLEYVRAVVTPLAKDDRILIWDLCNEPQAHDLNSDTNRREFAWLSDVAATVRSCGAQQPITIGTMNGGNIETYAPLMDVLCGHPYDRERKALEAKIASYQAIQQRHGKPFLVNETIPGAADDAVRAEVARYYTGLLSQAGFGWMGWALREGKAISTRRDRCDGNGIGGVGFHPYFTREGKLRAGLEFLTEKPKLRAPWEKA
;
A
#
# COMPACT_ATOMS: atom_id res chain seq x y z
N MET A 1 1.78 59.92 0.42
CA MET A 1 0.57 59.44 1.12
C MET A 1 0.06 58.21 0.37
N MET A 2 0.16 57.05 0.96
CA MET A 2 -0.38 55.80 0.35
C MET A 2 -1.92 55.83 0.37
N ASN A 3 -2.52 55.45 -0.77
CA ASN A 3 -3.97 55.41 -0.97
C ASN A 3 -4.56 54.23 -0.15
N ARG A 4 -5.74 54.45 0.47
CA ARG A 4 -6.45 53.41 1.27
C ARG A 4 -6.59 52.05 0.57
N ARG A 5 -6.69 52.01 -0.76
CA ARG A 5 -6.71 50.75 -1.55
C ARG A 5 -5.38 50.02 -1.52
N GLN A 6 -4.25 50.70 -1.53
CA GLN A 6 -2.91 50.08 -1.46
C GLN A 6 -2.63 49.52 -0.06
N ALA A 7 -3.08 50.19 1.02
CA ALA A 7 -2.95 49.70 2.37
C ALA A 7 -3.78 48.43 2.62
N LEU A 8 -5.00 48.31 2.07
CA LEU A 8 -5.83 47.14 2.16
C LEU A 8 -5.28 45.94 1.38
N GLN A 9 -4.66 46.18 0.23
CA GLN A 9 -4.01 45.13 -0.55
C GLN A 9 -2.76 44.57 0.14
N THR A 10 -1.99 45.44 0.78
CA THR A 10 -0.75 45.02 1.50
C THR A 10 -1.10 44.24 2.76
N VAL A 11 -2.13 44.62 3.52
CA VAL A 11 -2.59 43.88 4.72
C VAL A 11 -3.21 42.53 4.34
N ALA A 12 -3.98 42.44 3.25
CA ALA A 12 -4.55 41.20 2.78
C ALA A 12 -3.47 40.19 2.28
N ALA A 13 -2.43 40.70 1.59
CA ALA A 13 -1.33 39.85 1.12
C ALA A 13 -0.46 39.30 2.27
N VAL A 14 -0.21 40.09 3.30
CA VAL A 14 0.59 39.67 4.48
C VAL A 14 -0.18 38.69 5.34
N THR A 15 -1.49 38.87 5.54
CA THR A 15 -2.32 37.93 6.32
C THR A 15 -2.55 36.60 5.60
N LEU A 16 -2.71 36.58 4.28
CA LEU A 16 -2.82 35.38 3.50
C LEU A 16 -1.48 34.59 3.48
N GLY A 17 -0.35 35.26 3.30
CA GLY A 17 0.97 34.64 3.32
C GLY A 17 1.32 34.01 4.68
N ALA A 18 1.00 34.68 5.79
CA ALA A 18 1.26 34.18 7.14
C ALA A 18 0.32 33.00 7.52
N GLY A 19 -0.90 32.99 7.01
CA GLY A 19 -1.84 31.89 7.22
C GLY A 19 -1.42 30.61 6.49
N VAL A 20 -1.00 30.75 5.23
CA VAL A 20 -0.54 29.62 4.40
C VAL A 20 0.76 29.03 4.95
N THR A 21 1.74 29.86 5.31
CA THR A 21 3.01 29.38 5.91
C THR A 21 2.82 28.69 7.26
N ARG A 22 1.91 29.16 8.11
CA ARG A 22 1.59 28.51 9.38
C ARG A 22 0.86 27.18 9.16
N HIS A 23 -0.02 27.10 8.18
CA HIS A 23 -0.74 25.87 7.85
C HIS A 23 0.21 24.80 7.29
N VAL A 24 1.08 25.17 6.36
CA VAL A 24 2.11 24.27 5.82
C VAL A 24 3.08 23.80 6.91
N ALA A 25 3.54 24.68 7.79
CA ALA A 25 4.42 24.29 8.90
C ALA A 25 3.72 23.37 9.91
N ALA A 26 2.44 23.60 10.23
CA ALA A 26 1.67 22.71 11.09
C ALA A 26 1.42 21.34 10.46
N GLN A 27 1.15 21.29 9.16
CA GLN A 27 1.00 20.04 8.42
C GLN A 27 2.31 19.25 8.34
N GLN A 28 3.44 19.92 8.09
CA GLN A 28 4.76 19.28 8.12
C GLN A 28 5.11 18.76 9.52
N ALA A 29 4.79 19.51 10.58
CA ALA A 29 5.00 19.06 11.95
C ALA A 29 4.11 17.87 12.31
N ALA A 30 2.83 17.84 11.86
CA ALA A 30 1.93 16.72 12.06
C ALA A 30 2.39 15.49 11.25
N ALA A 31 2.84 15.66 10.00
CA ALA A 31 3.39 14.59 9.19
C ALA A 31 4.68 13.99 9.76
N SER A 32 5.45 14.77 10.53
CA SER A 32 6.70 14.35 11.18
C SER A 32 6.49 13.75 12.58
N SER A 33 5.25 13.68 13.11
CA SER A 33 5.00 13.03 14.40
C SER A 33 5.33 11.53 14.30
N LYS A 34 6.14 11.05 15.26
CA LYS A 34 6.56 9.63 15.28
C LYS A 34 5.38 8.73 15.69
N PRO A 35 5.29 7.51 15.14
CA PRO A 35 4.34 6.52 15.61
C PRO A 35 4.63 6.17 17.09
N THR A 36 3.58 5.87 17.83
CA THR A 36 3.72 5.39 19.23
C THR A 36 3.66 3.87 19.31
N MET A 37 3.13 3.20 18.30
CA MET A 37 3.23 1.76 18.12
C MET A 37 4.61 1.37 17.59
N HIS A 38 4.98 0.12 17.84
CA HIS A 38 6.31 -0.37 17.55
C HIS A 38 6.64 -0.33 16.04
N VAL A 39 7.75 0.30 15.70
CA VAL A 39 8.40 0.20 14.40
C VAL A 39 9.48 -0.87 14.54
N TYR A 40 9.34 -1.97 13.82
CA TYR A 40 10.29 -3.07 13.89
C TYR A 40 11.56 -2.72 13.12
N PRO A 41 12.73 -3.05 13.67
CA PRO A 41 14.01 -2.79 12.98
C PRO A 41 14.22 -3.69 11.76
N ASP A 42 13.49 -4.81 11.70
CA ASP A 42 13.58 -5.87 10.71
C ASP A 42 12.18 -6.40 10.38
N TYR A 43 11.89 -6.63 9.12
CA TYR A 43 10.63 -7.16 8.59
C TYR A 43 10.81 -8.51 7.88
N GLY A 44 11.95 -9.19 8.00
CA GLY A 44 12.20 -10.47 7.34
C GLY A 44 11.17 -11.57 7.65
N TRP A 45 10.46 -11.43 8.77
CA TRP A 45 9.34 -12.28 9.18
C TRP A 45 8.03 -11.95 8.45
N LEU A 46 7.91 -10.80 7.77
CA LEU A 46 6.68 -10.41 7.07
C LEU A 46 6.43 -11.34 5.89
N ARG A 47 5.27 -11.97 5.89
CA ARG A 47 4.77 -12.87 4.84
C ARG A 47 3.33 -12.53 4.59
N GLY A 48 2.97 -12.24 3.36
CA GLY A 48 1.59 -11.87 3.11
C GLY A 48 1.24 -11.72 1.66
N PHE A 49 0.07 -11.15 1.45
CA PHE A 49 -0.46 -10.93 0.12
C PHE A 49 -1.17 -9.59 0.01
N SER A 50 -1.01 -8.94 -1.13
CA SER A 50 -1.97 -7.95 -1.60
C SER A 50 -3.24 -8.68 -2.03
N MET A 51 -4.39 -8.17 -1.60
CA MET A 51 -5.68 -8.82 -1.83
C MET A 51 -6.62 -7.89 -2.58
N VAL A 52 -6.98 -8.30 -3.81
CA VAL A 52 -8.19 -7.85 -4.49
C VAL A 52 -9.16 -9.02 -4.40
N PRO A 53 -10.32 -8.89 -3.71
CA PRO A 53 -11.26 -9.99 -3.55
C PRO A 53 -11.70 -10.58 -4.89
N SER A 54 -11.86 -11.89 -4.96
CA SER A 54 -12.10 -12.61 -6.23
C SER A 54 -13.40 -12.22 -6.95
N TRP A 55 -14.38 -11.68 -6.22
CA TRP A 55 -15.63 -11.19 -6.81
C TRP A 55 -15.52 -9.80 -7.44
N ALA A 56 -14.47 -9.06 -7.15
CA ALA A 56 -14.27 -7.69 -7.63
C ALA A 56 -13.57 -7.66 -8.98
N ALA A 57 -14.14 -6.99 -9.96
CA ALA A 57 -13.47 -6.68 -11.22
C ALA A 57 -12.59 -5.43 -11.09
N ARG A 58 -13.03 -4.47 -10.28
CA ARG A 58 -12.30 -3.26 -9.87
C ARG A 58 -12.22 -3.21 -8.34
N ILE A 59 -11.33 -2.39 -7.81
CA ILE A 59 -11.16 -2.26 -6.35
C ILE A 59 -12.47 -1.78 -5.71
N GLU A 60 -13.18 -0.86 -6.34
CA GLU A 60 -14.45 -0.33 -5.89
C GLU A 60 -15.53 -1.41 -5.70
N ASP A 61 -15.55 -2.40 -6.60
CA ASP A 61 -16.51 -3.51 -6.51
C ASP A 61 -16.35 -4.32 -5.22
N ALA A 62 -15.13 -4.40 -4.69
CA ALA A 62 -14.86 -5.08 -3.44
C ALA A 62 -15.68 -4.51 -2.28
N TRP A 63 -15.95 -3.21 -2.32
CA TRP A 63 -16.61 -2.46 -1.26
C TRP A 63 -18.10 -2.24 -1.53
N TRP A 64 -18.48 -1.98 -2.78
CA TRP A 64 -19.89 -1.83 -3.15
C TRP A 64 -20.68 -3.13 -3.11
N PHE A 65 -20.02 -4.25 -3.45
CA PHE A 65 -20.60 -5.59 -3.45
C PHE A 65 -19.93 -6.49 -2.40
N TYR A 66 -19.61 -5.88 -1.26
CA TYR A 66 -18.91 -6.57 -0.18
C TYR A 66 -19.68 -7.79 0.31
N ASP A 67 -18.98 -8.90 0.46
CA ASP A 67 -19.50 -10.17 0.98
C ASP A 67 -18.55 -10.65 2.10
N GLY A 68 -18.94 -10.40 3.35
CA GLY A 68 -18.13 -10.75 4.52
C GLY A 68 -17.86 -12.24 4.68
N ALA A 69 -18.76 -13.11 4.19
CA ALA A 69 -18.54 -14.56 4.22
C ALA A 69 -17.46 -14.98 3.23
N LYS A 70 -17.50 -14.46 2.01
CA LYS A 70 -16.45 -14.68 1.01
C LYS A 70 -15.12 -14.05 1.42
N MET A 71 -15.15 -12.88 2.07
CA MET A 71 -13.92 -12.27 2.61
C MET A 71 -13.22 -13.23 3.57
N ARG A 72 -13.95 -13.82 4.51
CA ARG A 72 -13.42 -14.81 5.46
C ARG A 72 -12.91 -16.08 4.78
N GLU A 73 -13.64 -16.59 3.78
CA GLU A 73 -13.19 -17.73 2.97
C GLU A 73 -11.85 -17.45 2.29
N GLU A 74 -11.72 -16.30 1.64
CA GLU A 74 -10.50 -15.95 0.92
C GLU A 74 -9.31 -15.69 1.85
N VAL A 75 -9.52 -14.98 2.95
CA VAL A 75 -8.46 -14.73 3.94
C VAL A 75 -7.95 -16.04 4.54
N ALA A 76 -8.81 -17.05 4.73
CA ALA A 76 -8.41 -18.36 5.23
C ALA A 76 -7.40 -19.06 4.30
N LEU A 77 -7.39 -18.77 3.01
CA LEU A 77 -6.38 -19.30 2.07
C LEU A 77 -4.97 -18.80 2.44
N ALA A 78 -4.84 -17.54 2.82
CA ALA A 78 -3.55 -16.98 3.22
C ALA A 78 -2.95 -17.68 4.44
N LYS A 79 -3.81 -18.13 5.37
CA LYS A 79 -3.38 -18.89 6.54
C LYS A 79 -2.78 -20.25 6.17
N GLN A 80 -3.24 -20.89 5.09
CA GLN A 80 -2.71 -22.20 4.64
C GLN A 80 -1.22 -22.13 4.27
N VAL A 81 -0.74 -20.96 3.89
CA VAL A 81 0.66 -20.69 3.50
C VAL A 81 1.40 -19.84 4.53
N HIS A 82 0.96 -19.89 5.79
CA HIS A 82 1.57 -19.19 6.92
C HIS A 82 1.75 -17.67 6.69
N ALA A 83 0.86 -17.03 5.95
CA ALA A 83 0.84 -15.58 5.88
C ALA A 83 0.52 -15.00 7.28
N ASN A 84 1.04 -13.80 7.56
CA ASN A 84 0.82 -13.09 8.81
C ASN A 84 0.29 -11.66 8.60
N CYS A 85 0.15 -11.25 7.34
CA CYS A 85 -0.39 -9.94 6.98
C CYS A 85 -1.16 -10.00 5.66
N ILE A 86 -2.25 -9.25 5.58
CA ILE A 86 -2.99 -8.97 4.34
C ILE A 86 -2.94 -7.47 4.07
N ARG A 87 -2.51 -7.09 2.87
CA ARG A 87 -2.61 -5.72 2.37
C ARG A 87 -3.96 -5.56 1.68
N LEU A 88 -4.86 -4.80 2.31
CA LEU A 88 -6.21 -4.52 1.82
C LEU A 88 -6.24 -3.16 1.12
N TRP A 89 -6.72 -3.15 -0.09
CA TRP A 89 -6.89 -1.95 -0.87
C TRP A 89 -8.25 -1.33 -0.61
N ILE A 90 -8.25 -0.09 -0.11
CA ILE A 90 -9.45 0.73 0.00
C ILE A 90 -9.41 1.73 -1.14
N GLU A 91 -10.56 2.19 -1.61
CA GLU A 91 -10.62 3.15 -2.71
C GLU A 91 -11.54 4.32 -2.37
N TYR A 92 -11.01 5.52 -2.56
CA TYR A 92 -11.73 6.77 -2.29
C TYR A 92 -13.04 6.89 -3.09
N THR A 93 -13.03 6.50 -4.36
CA THR A 93 -14.23 6.54 -5.22
C THR A 93 -15.34 5.63 -4.73
N ALA A 94 -15.00 4.48 -4.16
CA ALA A 94 -15.97 3.61 -3.52
C ALA A 94 -16.59 4.30 -2.30
N TRP A 95 -15.75 4.84 -1.42
CA TRP A 95 -16.18 5.52 -0.21
C TRP A 95 -17.01 6.78 -0.52
N PHE A 96 -16.59 7.58 -1.49
CA PHE A 96 -17.30 8.80 -1.87
C PHE A 96 -18.75 8.54 -2.30
N ARG A 97 -19.03 7.39 -2.90
CA ARG A 97 -20.37 7.00 -3.30
C ARG A 97 -21.25 6.57 -2.12
N ASP A 98 -20.69 5.87 -1.15
CA ASP A 98 -21.40 5.37 0.03
C ASP A 98 -20.46 5.31 1.24
N PRO A 99 -20.23 6.45 1.92
CA PRO A 99 -19.26 6.55 3.00
C PRO A 99 -19.51 5.59 4.16
N ASP A 100 -20.76 5.49 4.59
CA ASP A 100 -21.11 4.71 5.77
C ASP A 100 -20.98 3.20 5.50
N GLN A 101 -21.53 2.75 4.39
CA GLN A 101 -21.48 1.33 4.01
C GLN A 101 -20.05 0.87 3.74
N VAL A 102 -19.26 1.66 3.00
CA VAL A 102 -17.87 1.29 2.69
C VAL A 102 -17.01 1.29 3.94
N THR A 103 -17.22 2.24 4.85
CA THR A 103 -16.53 2.24 6.15
C THR A 103 -16.89 0.99 6.96
N ALA A 104 -18.17 0.65 7.08
CA ALA A 104 -18.63 -0.54 7.79
C ALA A 104 -18.06 -1.84 7.17
N ASN A 105 -18.09 -1.96 5.85
CA ASN A 105 -17.52 -3.10 5.12
C ASN A 105 -16.01 -3.24 5.34
N PHE A 106 -15.29 -2.12 5.36
CA PHE A 106 -13.86 -2.14 5.66
C PHE A 106 -13.55 -2.59 7.09
N LEU A 107 -14.32 -2.14 8.08
CA LEU A 107 -14.16 -2.56 9.47
C LEU A 107 -14.45 -4.06 9.66
N ASP A 108 -15.45 -4.60 8.95
CA ASP A 108 -15.70 -6.05 8.93
C ASP A 108 -14.57 -6.82 8.24
N ALA A 109 -14.02 -6.30 7.13
CA ALA A 109 -12.86 -6.91 6.47
C ALA A 109 -11.63 -6.97 7.38
N VAL A 110 -11.34 -5.90 8.14
CA VAL A 110 -10.28 -5.90 9.16
C VAL A 110 -10.53 -7.01 10.19
N THR A 111 -11.78 -7.17 10.62
CA THR A 111 -12.17 -8.23 11.57
C THR A 111 -11.97 -9.62 10.95
N ALA A 112 -12.39 -9.83 9.71
CA ALA A 112 -12.24 -11.10 8.99
C ALA A 112 -10.76 -11.50 8.86
N VAL A 113 -9.86 -10.55 8.62
CA VAL A 113 -8.41 -10.82 8.60
C VAL A 113 -7.89 -11.20 9.98
N ALA A 114 -8.28 -10.47 11.01
CA ALA A 114 -7.82 -10.69 12.39
C ALA A 114 -8.33 -12.01 12.98
N GLU A 115 -9.53 -12.47 12.64
CA GLU A 115 -10.08 -13.78 13.02
C GLU A 115 -9.18 -14.95 12.59
N ASN A 116 -8.37 -14.74 11.55
CA ASN A 116 -7.38 -15.71 11.08
C ASN A 116 -5.99 -15.53 11.73
N GLY A 117 -5.84 -14.59 12.67
CA GLY A 117 -4.57 -14.31 13.35
C GLY A 117 -3.61 -13.46 12.52
N LEU A 118 -4.07 -12.85 11.42
CA LEU A 118 -3.27 -11.99 10.57
C LEU A 118 -3.44 -10.52 10.95
N LYS A 119 -2.44 -9.70 10.63
CA LYS A 119 -2.54 -8.25 10.69
C LYS A 119 -2.99 -7.68 9.34
N VAL A 120 -3.48 -6.45 9.37
CA VAL A 120 -3.91 -5.72 8.17
C VAL A 120 -2.93 -4.61 7.86
N MET A 121 -2.63 -4.42 6.59
CA MET A 121 -1.96 -3.26 6.03
C MET A 121 -2.94 -2.57 5.07
N PRO A 122 -3.71 -1.57 5.51
CA PRO A 122 -4.60 -0.85 4.62
C PRO A 122 -3.81 0.01 3.64
N CYS A 123 -4.13 -0.11 2.34
CA CYS A 123 -3.65 0.79 1.30
C CYS A 123 -4.75 1.79 0.97
N LEU A 124 -4.51 3.07 1.30
CA LEU A 124 -5.56 4.10 1.26
C LEU A 124 -5.86 4.61 -0.15
N PHE A 125 -4.83 4.73 -0.99
CA PHE A 125 -4.96 5.23 -2.35
C PHE A 125 -4.13 4.40 -3.33
N ASN A 126 -4.46 4.50 -4.62
CA ASN A 126 -3.72 3.84 -5.70
C ASN A 126 -3.40 4.84 -6.82
N ARG A 127 -2.13 4.91 -7.22
CA ARG A 127 -1.68 5.74 -8.36
C ARG A 127 -1.28 4.91 -9.57
N TRP A 128 -1.06 3.60 -9.37
CA TRP A 128 -0.81 2.73 -10.51
C TRP A 128 -2.02 2.66 -11.45
N HIS A 129 -1.78 2.78 -12.74
CA HIS A 129 -2.82 2.76 -13.77
C HIS A 129 -2.33 2.04 -15.02
N ASP A 130 -3.15 1.14 -15.54
CA ASP A 130 -2.95 0.52 -16.85
C ASP A 130 -3.84 1.22 -17.89
N SER A 131 -3.24 2.07 -18.70
CA SER A 131 -3.96 2.87 -19.70
C SER A 131 -4.60 2.03 -20.82
N LYS A 132 -4.08 0.83 -21.10
CA LYS A 132 -4.63 -0.07 -22.12
C LYS A 132 -6.01 -0.58 -21.74
N TYR A 133 -6.25 -0.79 -20.45
CA TYR A 133 -7.51 -1.35 -19.93
C TYR A 133 -8.31 -0.33 -19.12
N ASP A 134 -7.83 0.90 -19.01
CA ASP A 134 -8.39 1.93 -18.14
C ASP A 134 -8.68 1.37 -16.73
N TYR A 135 -7.66 0.74 -16.13
CA TYR A 135 -7.78 0.02 -14.87
C TYR A 135 -6.86 0.62 -13.80
N GLY A 136 -7.42 0.87 -12.63
CA GLY A 136 -6.71 1.37 -11.44
C GLY A 136 -6.52 2.89 -11.44
N GLY A 137 -5.84 3.34 -10.44
CA GLY A 137 -5.28 4.68 -10.31
C GLY A 137 -6.23 5.82 -9.97
N THR A 138 -5.69 6.74 -9.19
CA THR A 138 -6.24 8.07 -9.00
C THR A 138 -5.60 9.00 -10.01
N TYR A 139 -6.38 9.66 -10.83
CA TYR A 139 -5.87 10.58 -11.84
C TYR A 139 -5.24 11.82 -11.21
N VAL A 140 -4.20 12.35 -11.85
CA VAL A 140 -3.44 13.50 -11.35
C VAL A 140 -4.30 14.75 -11.17
N GLU A 141 -5.33 14.88 -11.98
CA GLU A 141 -6.31 15.97 -11.91
C GLU A 141 -7.08 15.98 -10.58
N ASN A 142 -7.20 14.82 -9.95
CA ASN A 142 -7.86 14.64 -8.67
C ASN A 142 -6.95 14.88 -7.48
N LEU A 143 -5.65 15.07 -7.71
CA LEU A 143 -4.68 15.38 -6.66
C LEU A 143 -4.68 16.88 -6.37
N ARG A 144 -5.46 17.29 -5.40
CA ARG A 144 -5.60 18.70 -4.99
C ARG A 144 -5.17 18.85 -3.54
N PRO A 145 -3.94 19.35 -3.25
CA PRO A 145 -3.52 19.63 -1.89
C PRO A 145 -4.56 20.50 -1.16
N GLY A 146 -4.87 20.15 0.08
CA GLY A 146 -5.91 20.79 0.86
C GLY A 146 -7.35 20.47 0.45
N TRP A 147 -7.57 19.57 -0.50
CA TRP A 147 -8.94 19.12 -0.85
C TRP A 147 -9.53 18.26 0.26
N ASN A 148 -10.63 18.73 0.85
CA ASN A 148 -11.18 18.14 2.08
C ASN A 148 -11.78 16.75 1.91
N GLN A 149 -12.45 16.45 0.80
CA GLN A 149 -13.19 15.19 0.64
C GLN A 149 -12.32 13.92 0.73
N PRO A 150 -11.15 13.82 0.03
CA PRO A 150 -10.26 12.69 0.23
C PRO A 150 -9.68 12.62 1.65
N LEU A 151 -9.52 13.77 2.33
CA LEU A 151 -9.06 13.81 3.71
C LEU A 151 -10.17 13.41 4.71
N GLU A 152 -11.44 13.68 4.38
CA GLU A 152 -12.60 13.16 5.13
C GLU A 152 -12.68 11.63 5.03
N TYR A 153 -12.46 11.07 3.84
CA TYR A 153 -12.31 9.64 3.66
C TYR A 153 -11.21 9.05 4.54
N VAL A 154 -10.02 9.65 4.54
CA VAL A 154 -8.92 9.21 5.41
C VAL A 154 -9.33 9.24 6.87
N ARG A 155 -10.01 10.30 7.34
CA ARG A 155 -10.50 10.38 8.72
C ARG A 155 -11.53 9.29 9.03
N ALA A 156 -12.46 9.05 8.13
CA ALA A 156 -13.52 8.04 8.32
C ALA A 156 -12.96 6.63 8.49
N VAL A 157 -11.96 6.24 7.69
CA VAL A 157 -11.39 4.89 7.74
C VAL A 157 -10.29 4.73 8.79
N VAL A 158 -9.54 5.80 9.10
CA VAL A 158 -8.42 5.72 10.05
C VAL A 158 -8.87 5.89 11.49
N THR A 159 -9.77 6.84 11.79
CA THR A 159 -10.15 7.16 13.17
C THR A 159 -10.63 5.95 13.99
N PRO A 160 -11.49 5.05 13.46
CA PRO A 160 -11.94 3.88 14.21
C PRO A 160 -10.82 2.91 14.56
N LEU A 161 -9.74 2.91 13.79
CA LEU A 161 -8.62 1.96 13.87
C LEU A 161 -7.31 2.62 14.33
N ALA A 162 -7.33 3.89 14.71
CA ALA A 162 -6.12 4.65 15.01
C ALA A 162 -5.26 4.07 16.15
N LYS A 163 -5.87 3.30 17.06
CA LYS A 163 -5.20 2.62 18.17
C LYS A 163 -5.35 1.10 18.11
N ASP A 164 -5.82 0.59 16.99
CA ASP A 164 -6.12 -0.83 16.83
C ASP A 164 -4.85 -1.60 16.43
N ASP A 165 -4.46 -2.56 17.24
CA ASP A 165 -3.25 -3.36 17.03
C ASP A 165 -3.40 -4.38 15.88
N ARG A 166 -4.62 -4.58 15.36
CA ARG A 166 -4.86 -5.37 14.15
C ARG A 166 -4.26 -4.71 12.90
N ILE A 167 -4.08 -3.39 12.93
CA ILE A 167 -3.40 -2.66 11.85
C ILE A 167 -1.90 -2.68 12.11
N LEU A 168 -1.14 -3.26 11.17
CA LEU A 168 0.31 -3.32 11.24
C LEU A 168 0.96 -1.98 10.88
N ILE A 169 0.52 -1.38 9.78
CA ILE A 169 1.07 -0.17 9.19
C ILE A 169 0.06 0.44 8.22
N TRP A 170 -0.01 1.75 8.10
CA TRP A 170 -0.81 2.43 7.09
C TRP A 170 0.02 2.65 5.83
N ASP A 171 -0.39 2.03 4.71
CA ASP A 171 0.16 2.31 3.40
C ASP A 171 -0.65 3.45 2.76
N LEU A 172 -0.04 4.61 2.64
CA LEU A 172 -0.76 5.81 2.20
C LEU A 172 -1.17 5.72 0.73
N CYS A 173 -0.33 5.12 -0.10
CA CYS A 173 -0.59 5.07 -1.54
C CYS A 173 0.22 3.97 -2.22
N ASN A 174 -0.45 3.21 -3.09
CA ASN A 174 0.20 2.31 -4.01
C ASN A 174 0.80 3.09 -5.18
N GLU A 175 2.09 2.93 -5.37
CA GLU A 175 2.86 3.35 -6.54
C GLU A 175 2.65 4.79 -6.99
N PRO A 176 2.84 5.79 -6.08
CA PRO A 176 2.87 7.17 -6.51
C PRO A 176 4.00 7.43 -7.51
N GLN A 177 3.86 8.43 -8.36
CA GLN A 177 4.68 8.56 -9.57
C GLN A 177 5.75 9.64 -9.51
N ALA A 178 5.74 10.52 -8.51
CA ALA A 178 6.77 11.56 -8.40
C ALA A 178 8.14 10.96 -8.09
N HIS A 179 9.06 11.04 -9.04
CA HIS A 179 10.45 10.60 -8.87
C HIS A 179 11.36 11.70 -8.30
N ASP A 180 10.94 12.94 -8.45
CA ASP A 180 11.59 14.13 -7.93
C ASP A 180 10.55 15.23 -7.69
N LEU A 181 10.96 16.41 -7.26
CA LEU A 181 10.09 17.56 -7.05
C LEU A 181 10.32 18.70 -8.07
N ASN A 182 10.83 18.37 -9.27
CA ASN A 182 11.17 19.36 -10.27
C ASN A 182 9.94 19.86 -11.07
N SER A 183 8.94 18.99 -11.30
CA SER A 183 7.70 19.37 -12.00
C SER A 183 6.59 19.81 -11.03
N ASP A 184 5.63 20.63 -11.52
CA ASP A 184 4.45 21.02 -10.74
C ASP A 184 3.57 19.81 -10.39
N THR A 185 3.47 18.85 -11.30
CA THR A 185 2.72 17.60 -11.09
C THR A 185 3.30 16.81 -9.93
N ASN A 186 4.63 16.61 -9.91
CA ASN A 186 5.31 15.87 -8.86
C ASN A 186 5.21 16.59 -7.50
N ARG A 187 5.39 17.92 -7.50
CA ARG A 187 5.18 18.72 -6.27
C ARG A 187 3.75 18.62 -5.74
N ARG A 188 2.77 18.62 -6.63
CA ARG A 188 1.34 18.47 -6.27
C ARG A 188 1.06 17.10 -5.66
N GLU A 189 1.57 16.04 -6.25
CA GLU A 189 1.40 14.69 -5.72
C GLU A 189 2.07 14.54 -4.34
N PHE A 190 3.29 15.02 -4.19
CA PHE A 190 3.98 15.01 -2.90
C PHE A 190 3.23 15.82 -1.82
N ALA A 191 2.76 17.01 -2.16
CA ALA A 191 2.00 17.85 -1.22
C ALA A 191 0.68 17.19 -0.80
N TRP A 192 -0.01 16.56 -1.73
CA TRP A 192 -1.22 15.79 -1.44
C TRP A 192 -0.92 14.61 -0.50
N LEU A 193 0.13 13.81 -0.75
CA LEU A 193 0.52 12.71 0.16
C LEU A 193 0.99 13.22 1.53
N SER A 194 1.58 14.41 1.59
CA SER A 194 1.91 15.08 2.86
C SER A 194 0.64 15.41 3.65
N ASP A 195 -0.41 15.90 2.99
CA ASP A 195 -1.72 16.15 3.62
C ASP A 195 -2.37 14.84 4.12
N VAL A 196 -2.26 13.77 3.33
CA VAL A 196 -2.74 12.42 3.73
C VAL A 196 -2.00 11.95 4.98
N ALA A 197 -0.66 12.00 4.99
CA ALA A 197 0.15 11.61 6.14
C ALA A 197 -0.20 12.41 7.40
N ALA A 198 -0.29 13.73 7.27
CA ALA A 198 -0.70 14.63 8.36
C ALA A 198 -2.11 14.29 8.88
N THR A 199 -3.03 13.95 7.98
CA THR A 199 -4.40 13.57 8.33
C THR A 199 -4.42 12.24 9.10
N VAL A 200 -3.70 11.22 8.66
CA VAL A 200 -3.55 9.95 9.39
C VAL A 200 -3.05 10.20 10.82
N ARG A 201 -2.01 11.04 10.99
CA ARG A 201 -1.49 11.41 12.30
C ARG A 201 -2.51 12.20 13.15
N SER A 202 -3.24 13.11 12.53
CA SER A 202 -4.26 13.92 13.23
C SER A 202 -5.45 13.08 13.74
N CYS A 203 -5.71 11.93 13.14
CA CYS A 203 -6.67 10.93 13.63
C CYS A 203 -6.18 10.22 14.91
N GLY A 204 -4.96 10.47 15.35
CA GLY A 204 -4.35 9.81 16.50
C GLY A 204 -3.81 8.41 16.17
N ALA A 205 -3.55 8.12 14.90
CA ALA A 205 -2.98 6.85 14.48
C ALA A 205 -1.62 6.60 15.13
N GLN A 206 -1.53 5.48 15.86
CA GLN A 206 -0.32 5.06 16.57
C GLN A 206 0.58 4.17 15.72
N GLN A 207 0.03 3.57 14.67
CA GLN A 207 0.74 2.70 13.74
C GLN A 207 1.71 3.51 12.87
N PRO A 208 2.80 2.88 12.39
CA PRO A 208 3.69 3.50 11.42
C PRO A 208 3.01 3.75 10.07
N ILE A 209 3.63 4.60 9.28
CA ILE A 209 3.23 4.95 7.92
C ILE A 209 4.27 4.44 6.92
N THR A 210 3.80 3.92 5.80
CA THR A 210 4.60 3.57 4.62
C THR A 210 3.96 4.08 3.34
N ILE A 211 4.68 4.01 2.25
CA ILE A 211 4.20 4.27 0.87
C ILE A 211 4.83 3.22 -0.03
N GLY A 212 4.00 2.40 -0.66
CA GLY A 212 4.46 1.38 -1.60
C GLY A 212 4.99 2.00 -2.89
N THR A 213 6.31 2.02 -3.12
CA THR A 213 6.92 2.69 -4.26
C THR A 213 7.27 1.72 -5.39
N MET A 214 6.94 2.10 -6.63
CA MET A 214 7.22 1.29 -7.82
C MET A 214 8.73 1.10 -8.02
N ASN A 215 9.20 -0.14 -8.04
CA ASN A 215 10.62 -0.50 -8.24
C ASN A 215 11.62 0.25 -7.35
N GLY A 216 11.14 0.97 -6.33
CA GLY A 216 11.96 1.79 -5.45
C GLY A 216 12.59 3.02 -6.07
N GLY A 217 12.22 3.38 -7.30
CA GLY A 217 12.81 4.51 -8.03
C GLY A 217 12.52 5.89 -7.41
N ASN A 218 11.51 5.97 -6.54
CA ASN A 218 11.08 7.20 -5.89
C ASN A 218 11.01 7.11 -4.35
N ILE A 219 11.66 6.12 -3.74
CA ILE A 219 11.73 5.99 -2.28
C ILE A 219 12.30 7.26 -1.65
N GLU A 220 13.38 7.81 -2.22
CA GLU A 220 14.07 9.00 -1.72
C GLU A 220 13.13 10.20 -1.65
N THR A 221 12.29 10.38 -2.65
CA THR A 221 11.31 11.47 -2.71
C THR A 221 10.30 11.37 -1.57
N TYR A 222 9.82 10.18 -1.27
CA TYR A 222 8.77 9.98 -0.26
C TYR A 222 9.31 9.58 1.12
N ALA A 223 10.60 9.31 1.26
CA ALA A 223 11.21 8.94 2.54
C ALA A 223 10.88 9.89 3.70
N PRO A 224 10.74 11.23 3.50
CA PRO A 224 10.34 12.13 4.58
C PRO A 224 8.96 11.84 5.17
N LEU A 225 8.06 11.22 4.40
CA LEU A 225 6.68 10.92 4.82
C LEU A 225 6.53 9.53 5.47
N MET A 226 7.52 8.65 5.31
CA MET A 226 7.47 7.27 5.76
C MET A 226 8.18 7.06 7.09
N ASP A 227 7.63 6.24 7.98
CA ASP A 227 8.34 5.70 9.15
C ASP A 227 9.12 4.43 8.78
N VAL A 228 8.57 3.66 7.85
CA VAL A 228 9.14 2.43 7.29
C VAL A 228 9.22 2.58 5.78
N LEU A 229 10.40 2.48 5.21
CA LEU A 229 10.61 2.56 3.77
C LEU A 229 10.01 1.34 3.06
N CYS A 230 9.56 1.52 1.83
CA CYS A 230 8.99 0.43 1.05
C CYS A 230 9.30 0.55 -0.43
N GLY A 231 9.51 -0.58 -1.07
CA GLY A 231 9.66 -0.68 -2.53
C GLY A 231 9.02 -1.95 -3.06
N HIS A 232 8.58 -1.92 -4.32
CA HIS A 232 7.98 -3.05 -5.03
C HIS A 232 8.97 -3.62 -6.05
N PRO A 233 9.86 -4.56 -5.68
CA PRO A 233 10.76 -5.18 -6.66
C PRO A 233 9.97 -6.18 -7.52
N TYR A 234 10.12 -6.03 -8.85
CA TYR A 234 9.54 -6.93 -9.86
C TYR A 234 10.58 -7.39 -10.88
N ASP A 235 11.85 -7.45 -10.46
CA ASP A 235 12.97 -7.89 -11.30
C ASP A 235 12.84 -9.39 -11.57
N ARG A 236 12.91 -9.81 -12.84
CA ARG A 236 12.75 -11.21 -13.23
C ARG A 236 14.01 -12.04 -13.03
N GLU A 237 15.16 -11.39 -13.18
CA GLU A 237 16.45 -12.04 -13.06
C GLU A 237 16.93 -11.99 -11.60
N ARG A 238 17.42 -13.14 -11.11
CA ARG A 238 17.93 -13.26 -9.73
C ARG A 238 18.99 -12.21 -9.42
N LYS A 239 19.98 -12.02 -10.33
CA LYS A 239 21.05 -11.01 -10.13
C LYS A 239 20.49 -9.59 -10.11
N ALA A 240 19.47 -9.28 -10.88
CA ALA A 240 18.82 -7.97 -10.85
C ALA A 240 18.10 -7.74 -9.51
N LEU A 241 17.42 -8.77 -8.99
CA LEU A 241 16.81 -8.71 -7.67
C LEU A 241 17.86 -8.53 -6.56
N GLU A 242 18.99 -9.27 -6.60
CA GLU A 242 20.09 -9.13 -5.65
C GLU A 242 20.65 -7.69 -5.66
N ALA A 243 20.86 -7.11 -6.85
CA ALA A 243 21.29 -5.73 -6.99
C ALA A 243 20.25 -4.73 -6.46
N LYS A 244 18.96 -5.00 -6.68
CA LYS A 244 17.85 -4.19 -6.16
C LYS A 244 17.82 -4.22 -4.64
N ILE A 245 17.97 -5.39 -4.03
CA ILE A 245 18.04 -5.55 -2.57
C ILE A 245 19.23 -4.76 -2.00
N ALA A 246 20.40 -4.84 -2.62
CA ALA A 246 21.57 -4.06 -2.20
C ALA A 246 21.31 -2.54 -2.28
N SER A 247 20.62 -2.08 -3.34
CA SER A 247 20.19 -0.68 -3.47
C SER A 247 19.25 -0.27 -2.33
N TYR A 248 18.27 -1.11 -1.98
CA TYR A 248 17.35 -0.85 -0.88
C TYR A 248 18.06 -0.79 0.47
N GLN A 249 19.01 -1.68 0.71
CA GLN A 249 19.85 -1.64 1.92
C GLN A 249 20.66 -0.34 2.03
N ALA A 250 21.21 0.15 0.91
CA ALA A 250 21.90 1.43 0.88
C ALA A 250 20.97 2.62 1.18
N ILE A 251 19.73 2.61 0.66
CA ILE A 251 18.70 3.60 0.97
C ILE A 251 18.32 3.52 2.46
N GLN A 252 18.08 2.32 2.98
CA GLN A 252 17.79 2.07 4.38
C GLN A 252 18.86 2.68 5.31
N GLN A 253 20.12 2.45 5.00
CA GLN A 253 21.24 3.00 5.76
C GLN A 253 21.29 4.53 5.72
N ARG A 254 21.12 5.13 4.55
CA ARG A 254 21.12 6.61 4.41
C ARG A 254 20.02 7.29 5.21
N HIS A 255 18.85 6.71 5.27
CA HIS A 255 17.70 7.29 5.99
C HIS A 255 17.62 6.86 7.44
N GLY A 256 18.36 5.83 7.88
CA GLY A 256 18.28 5.28 9.22
C GLY A 256 16.88 4.75 9.58
N LYS A 257 16.10 4.30 8.57
CA LYS A 257 14.74 3.81 8.72
C LYS A 257 14.65 2.34 8.31
N PRO A 258 13.82 1.52 8.97
CA PRO A 258 13.62 0.13 8.54
C PRO A 258 12.96 0.08 7.15
N PHE A 259 13.05 -1.08 6.50
CA PHE A 259 12.54 -1.33 5.16
C PHE A 259 11.63 -2.55 5.14
N LEU A 260 10.56 -2.51 4.35
CA LEU A 260 9.71 -3.66 4.04
C LEU A 260 9.36 -3.71 2.56
N VAL A 261 8.85 -4.86 2.12
CA VAL A 261 8.32 -5.06 0.77
C VAL A 261 6.85 -5.51 0.89
N ASN A 262 5.93 -4.61 0.57
CA ASN A 262 4.49 -4.87 0.70
C ASN A 262 3.79 -5.22 -0.61
N GLU A 263 4.53 -5.28 -1.72
CA GLU A 263 4.08 -5.84 -2.98
C GLU A 263 5.27 -6.32 -3.81
N THR A 264 5.20 -7.54 -4.34
CA THR A 264 6.32 -8.11 -5.10
C THR A 264 5.96 -9.42 -5.80
N ILE A 265 6.97 -10.02 -6.42
CA ILE A 265 7.03 -11.30 -7.08
C ILE A 265 6.36 -11.27 -8.46
N PRO A 266 7.16 -11.15 -9.52
CA PRO A 266 6.66 -11.06 -10.88
C PRO A 266 5.81 -12.28 -11.26
N GLY A 267 4.82 -12.06 -12.10
CA GLY A 267 4.00 -13.11 -12.68
C GLY A 267 4.77 -14.03 -13.61
N ALA A 268 4.17 -15.16 -13.98
CA ALA A 268 4.71 -16.10 -14.93
C ALA A 268 3.63 -16.67 -15.86
N ALA A 269 4.05 -17.25 -16.98
CA ALA A 269 3.14 -17.86 -17.94
C ALA A 269 2.67 -19.26 -17.49
N ASP A 270 3.46 -19.95 -16.66
CA ASP A 270 3.16 -21.28 -16.13
C ASP A 270 3.51 -21.40 -14.64
N ASP A 271 2.95 -22.45 -14.00
CA ASP A 271 3.10 -22.69 -12.57
C ASP A 271 4.53 -23.07 -12.17
N ALA A 272 5.30 -23.75 -13.04
CA ALA A 272 6.66 -24.17 -12.71
C ALA A 272 7.60 -22.96 -12.60
N VAL A 273 7.57 -22.06 -13.59
CA VAL A 273 8.34 -20.83 -13.58
C VAL A 273 7.87 -19.92 -12.42
N ARG A 274 6.54 -19.85 -12.18
CA ARG A 274 5.99 -19.08 -11.05
C ARG A 274 6.51 -19.56 -9.71
N ALA A 275 6.57 -20.88 -9.52
CA ALA A 275 7.06 -21.49 -8.29
C ALA A 275 8.56 -21.23 -8.06
N GLU A 276 9.37 -21.33 -9.11
CA GLU A 276 10.81 -21.03 -9.02
C GLU A 276 11.05 -19.56 -8.65
N VAL A 277 10.39 -18.63 -9.34
CA VAL A 277 10.47 -17.19 -9.05
C VAL A 277 10.05 -16.91 -7.62
N ALA A 278 8.90 -17.43 -7.19
CA ALA A 278 8.40 -17.22 -5.84
C ALA A 278 9.38 -17.74 -4.77
N ARG A 279 10.00 -18.89 -5.00
CA ARG A 279 10.94 -19.52 -4.07
C ARG A 279 12.18 -18.65 -3.83
N TYR A 280 12.82 -18.16 -4.87
CA TYR A 280 14.01 -17.34 -4.67
C TYR A 280 13.68 -15.93 -4.15
N TYR A 281 12.55 -15.35 -4.56
CA TYR A 281 12.10 -14.05 -4.05
C TYR A 281 11.84 -14.08 -2.55
N THR A 282 11.02 -15.03 -2.08
CA THR A 282 10.69 -15.15 -0.66
C THR A 282 11.93 -15.40 0.20
N GLY A 283 12.86 -16.22 -0.31
CA GLY A 283 14.13 -16.48 0.36
C GLY A 283 15.04 -15.24 0.47
N LEU A 284 15.28 -14.57 -0.66
CA LEU A 284 16.19 -13.40 -0.68
C LEU A 284 15.64 -12.22 0.12
N LEU A 285 14.34 -11.90 -0.02
CA LEU A 285 13.75 -10.77 0.69
C LEU A 285 13.69 -11.01 2.21
N SER A 286 13.37 -12.24 2.64
CA SER A 286 13.38 -12.59 4.07
C SER A 286 14.78 -12.52 4.65
N GLN A 287 15.80 -13.01 3.94
CA GLN A 287 17.20 -12.92 4.37
C GLN A 287 17.70 -11.48 4.43
N ALA A 288 17.20 -10.60 3.57
CA ALA A 288 17.54 -9.19 3.57
C ALA A 288 16.86 -8.39 4.71
N GLY A 289 15.96 -9.02 5.49
CA GLY A 289 15.22 -8.34 6.54
C GLY A 289 14.03 -7.50 6.05
N PHE A 290 13.60 -7.69 4.79
CA PHE A 290 12.53 -6.90 4.20
C PHE A 290 11.16 -7.59 4.22
N GLY A 291 11.15 -8.95 4.27
CA GLY A 291 9.93 -9.73 4.10
C GLY A 291 9.33 -9.62 2.71
N TRP A 292 8.15 -10.16 2.52
CA TRP A 292 7.50 -10.16 1.22
C TRP A 292 5.97 -10.18 1.34
N MET A 293 5.29 -9.50 0.41
CA MET A 293 3.87 -9.64 0.18
C MET A 293 3.64 -9.83 -1.32
N GLY A 294 3.09 -10.98 -1.67
CA GLY A 294 2.88 -11.36 -3.07
C GLY A 294 1.65 -10.69 -3.68
N TRP A 295 1.75 -10.24 -4.90
CA TRP A 295 0.62 -9.89 -5.74
C TRP A 295 0.20 -11.13 -6.57
N ALA A 296 -1.03 -11.65 -6.48
CA ALA A 296 -2.07 -11.39 -5.50
C ALA A 296 -2.52 -12.73 -4.88
N LEU A 297 -3.30 -12.70 -3.80
CA LEU A 297 -3.67 -13.91 -3.07
C LEU A 297 -4.39 -14.94 -3.96
N ARG A 298 -5.55 -14.60 -4.54
CA ARG A 298 -6.43 -15.50 -5.28
C ARG A 298 -6.76 -14.96 -6.67
N GLU A 299 -6.91 -15.85 -7.65
CA GLU A 299 -7.43 -15.52 -8.96
C GLU A 299 -8.90 -15.12 -8.88
N GLY A 300 -9.23 -13.97 -9.49
CA GLY A 300 -10.57 -13.40 -9.45
C GLY A 300 -11.01 -12.76 -10.76
N LYS A 301 -11.98 -11.84 -10.66
CA LYS A 301 -12.50 -11.10 -11.81
C LYS A 301 -11.58 -9.95 -12.24
N ALA A 302 -10.78 -9.40 -11.32
CA ALA A 302 -9.90 -8.30 -11.63
C ALA A 302 -8.85 -8.71 -12.67
N ILE A 303 -8.66 -7.88 -13.70
CA ILE A 303 -7.75 -8.16 -14.80
C ILE A 303 -6.30 -8.39 -14.33
N SER A 304 -5.89 -7.73 -13.24
CA SER A 304 -4.59 -7.89 -12.60
C SER A 304 -4.38 -9.24 -11.90
N THR A 305 -5.47 -9.98 -11.65
CA THR A 305 -5.43 -11.29 -10.98
C THR A 305 -5.85 -12.45 -11.87
N ARG A 306 -6.29 -12.18 -13.10
CA ARG A 306 -6.75 -13.23 -14.03
C ARG A 306 -5.60 -13.90 -14.75
N ARG A 307 -5.71 -15.22 -14.93
CA ARG A 307 -4.82 -16.00 -15.80
C ARG A 307 -5.20 -15.85 -17.28
N ASP A 308 -6.50 -15.92 -17.56
CA ASP A 308 -7.12 -15.95 -18.89
C ASP A 308 -7.50 -14.54 -19.37
N ARG A 309 -6.53 -13.69 -19.57
CA ARG A 309 -6.78 -12.36 -20.15
C ARG A 309 -7.20 -12.46 -21.61
N CYS A 310 -8.01 -11.48 -22.05
CA CYS A 310 -8.55 -11.43 -23.43
C CYS A 310 -7.47 -11.45 -24.52
N ASP A 311 -6.28 -10.97 -24.22
CA ASP A 311 -5.14 -10.90 -25.14
C ASP A 311 -4.05 -11.96 -24.89
N GLY A 312 -4.30 -12.88 -23.96
CA GLY A 312 -3.34 -13.92 -23.58
C GLY A 312 -2.11 -13.44 -22.80
N ASN A 313 -1.99 -12.12 -22.53
CA ASN A 313 -0.87 -11.54 -21.80
C ASN A 313 -1.27 -11.11 -20.39
N GLY A 314 -0.41 -11.31 -19.43
CA GLY A 314 -0.56 -10.72 -18.09
C GLY A 314 -0.44 -9.19 -18.12
N ILE A 315 -0.91 -8.47 -17.11
CA ILE A 315 -0.62 -7.04 -16.93
C ILE A 315 0.91 -6.85 -16.98
N GLY A 316 1.37 -5.88 -17.74
CA GLY A 316 2.79 -5.68 -18.00
C GLY A 316 3.45 -6.79 -18.82
N GLY A 317 2.70 -7.68 -19.48
CA GLY A 317 3.25 -8.77 -20.31
C GLY A 317 3.92 -9.90 -19.53
N VAL A 318 3.64 -10.03 -18.22
CA VAL A 318 4.37 -10.91 -17.30
C VAL A 318 3.64 -12.20 -16.89
N GLY A 319 2.46 -12.48 -17.47
CA GLY A 319 1.68 -13.65 -17.09
C GLY A 319 0.80 -13.43 -15.86
N PHE A 320 0.37 -14.50 -15.20
CA PHE A 320 -0.50 -14.45 -14.04
C PHE A 320 0.29 -14.37 -12.72
N HIS A 321 -0.31 -13.72 -11.74
CA HIS A 321 0.30 -13.47 -10.44
C HIS A 321 -0.25 -14.31 -9.28
N PRO A 322 -1.55 -14.74 -9.27
CA PRO A 322 -2.18 -15.32 -8.09
C PRO A 322 -1.49 -16.59 -7.58
N TYR A 323 -1.54 -16.78 -6.28
CA TYR A 323 -1.02 -17.96 -5.57
C TYR A 323 -2.06 -19.07 -5.47
N PHE A 324 -3.33 -18.69 -5.38
CA PHE A 324 -4.45 -19.65 -5.37
C PHE A 324 -5.25 -19.51 -6.66
N THR A 325 -5.76 -20.66 -7.15
CA THR A 325 -6.67 -20.71 -8.29
C THR A 325 -8.02 -20.07 -7.94
N ARG A 326 -8.87 -19.91 -8.92
CA ARG A 326 -10.25 -19.42 -8.73
C ARG A 326 -11.06 -20.29 -7.77
N GLU A 327 -10.78 -21.59 -7.74
CA GLU A 327 -11.40 -22.57 -6.84
C GLU A 327 -10.77 -22.61 -5.43
N GLY A 328 -9.80 -21.75 -5.15
CA GLY A 328 -9.11 -21.68 -3.86
C GLY A 328 -8.07 -22.80 -3.65
N LYS A 329 -7.55 -23.41 -4.71
CA LYS A 329 -6.47 -24.40 -4.61
C LYS A 329 -5.13 -23.70 -4.73
N LEU A 330 -4.17 -24.07 -3.87
CA LEU A 330 -2.79 -23.59 -4.02
C LEU A 330 -2.24 -24.05 -5.36
N ARG A 331 -1.57 -23.15 -6.10
CA ARG A 331 -0.98 -23.49 -7.41
C ARG A 331 0.20 -24.43 -7.25
N ALA A 332 0.35 -25.31 -8.23
CA ALA A 332 1.40 -26.31 -8.26
C ALA A 332 2.80 -25.71 -8.09
N GLY A 333 3.65 -26.37 -7.33
CA GLY A 333 5.02 -25.97 -7.02
C GLY A 333 5.14 -24.92 -5.90
N LEU A 334 4.03 -24.36 -5.40
CA LEU A 334 4.02 -23.41 -4.28
C LEU A 334 3.86 -24.10 -2.91
N GLU A 335 3.88 -25.42 -2.85
CA GLU A 335 3.71 -26.21 -1.64
C GLU A 335 4.77 -25.88 -0.57
N PHE A 336 5.95 -25.40 -0.98
CA PHE A 336 6.99 -24.93 -0.04
C PHE A 336 6.52 -23.78 0.88
N LEU A 337 5.50 -23.02 0.48
CA LEU A 337 4.90 -21.98 1.32
C LEU A 337 4.09 -22.54 2.48
N THR A 338 3.69 -23.83 2.42
CA THR A 338 3.01 -24.51 3.52
C THR A 338 3.97 -25.03 4.59
N GLU A 339 5.28 -24.95 4.34
CA GLU A 339 6.30 -25.30 5.33
C GLU A 339 6.35 -24.25 6.44
N LYS A 340 6.59 -24.70 7.67
CA LYS A 340 6.67 -23.80 8.83
C LYS A 340 7.80 -22.77 8.63
N PRO A 341 7.49 -21.47 8.69
CA PRO A 341 8.49 -20.44 8.44
C PRO A 341 9.56 -20.41 9.53
N LYS A 342 10.80 -20.12 9.14
CA LYS A 342 11.94 -19.98 10.06
C LYS A 342 11.84 -18.73 10.93
N LEU A 343 11.37 -17.62 10.35
CA LEU A 343 11.16 -16.35 11.02
C LEU A 343 9.68 -16.20 11.38
N ARG A 344 9.40 -15.82 12.61
CA ARG A 344 8.04 -15.59 13.11
C ARG A 344 7.80 -14.11 13.32
N ALA A 345 6.58 -13.69 13.07
CA ALA A 345 6.17 -12.34 13.43
C ALA A 345 6.13 -12.19 14.98
N PRO A 346 6.38 -10.99 15.49
CA PRO A 346 6.47 -10.75 16.94
C PRO A 346 5.20 -11.09 17.73
N TRP A 347 4.05 -11.16 17.08
CA TRP A 347 2.77 -11.54 17.70
C TRP A 347 2.38 -13.03 17.53
N GLU A 348 3.12 -13.78 16.71
CA GLU A 348 2.90 -15.22 16.55
C GLU A 348 3.44 -15.97 17.78
N LYS A 349 2.55 -16.69 18.47
CA LYS A 349 2.94 -17.49 19.64
C LYS A 349 3.97 -18.55 19.28
N ALA A 350 4.85 -18.85 20.22
CA ALA A 350 5.90 -19.86 20.07
C ALA A 350 5.37 -21.25 19.79
#